data_8ce61236173056ad7be07cdba678736f
#
_entry.id   8ce61236173056ad7be07cdba678736f
#
_cell.length_a   1.000
_cell.length_b   1.000
_cell.length_c   1.000
_cell.angle_alpha   90.00
_cell.angle_beta   90.00
_cell.angle_gamma   90.00
#
_symmetry.space_group_name_H-M   'P 1'
#
loop_
_entity.id
_entity.type
_entity.pdbx_description
1 polymer ?
#
loop_
_entity_poly.entity_id
_entity_poly.type
_entity_poly.pdbx_seq_one_letter_code
_entity_poly.pdbx_strand_id
1 'polypeptide(L)'
;MSILTKPSVIYPEYTLTSDDIVHFIESCHPDSKYRSIAIEMIKHTTIQERQTCIPFDAILDLKGFESRQNIYEQFARDYSQIVAEQAIINSGLTAKDITMVIAVSCTGFMMPSLTAHLINALDLNQSTIQLPVAQMGCVAGAYAMNRAYEHCQLSKSNNALIVALETSSLCFDPEANQLQDFVSDAIFGDGAAGVVMRGDGFGEGLQIQNSESIFLKDTENYIQYQMTDKGFQFSLDKKVMYSIEKVAPYLHHFATTSIGNSTDFDFTIAHTGGRRILDELQKHLGLSPDKLQHSRESLREHGNTSSVSVIDVLHRHYLTSQNGEKGIVVAFGPGFTSEVLYGQWQS
;
A
#
# COMPACT_ATOMS: atom_id res chain seq x y z
N MET A 1 -23.25 -8.73 2.65
CA MET A 1 -22.30 -7.82 3.32
C MET A 1 -21.03 -8.62 3.58
N SER A 2 -19.89 -8.09 3.25
CA SER A 2 -18.59 -8.79 3.38
C SER A 2 -17.75 -8.09 4.42
N ILE A 3 -16.88 -8.80 5.13
CA ILE A 3 -16.08 -8.26 6.22
C ILE A 3 -14.59 -8.46 5.96
N LEU A 4 -13.80 -7.40 6.09
CA LEU A 4 -12.35 -7.46 6.18
C LEU A 4 -11.98 -7.86 7.60
N THR A 5 -11.35 -9.02 7.73
CA THR A 5 -10.92 -9.57 9.02
C THR A 5 -9.62 -8.94 9.49
N LYS A 6 -9.08 -9.39 10.64
CA LYS A 6 -7.83 -8.85 11.17
C LYS A 6 -6.66 -9.07 10.21
N PRO A 7 -6.00 -8.01 9.74
CA PRO A 7 -4.80 -8.15 8.90
C PRO A 7 -3.63 -8.78 9.63
N SER A 8 -2.70 -9.32 8.84
CA SER A 8 -1.33 -9.63 9.25
C SER A 8 -0.39 -8.69 8.52
N VAL A 9 0.53 -8.05 9.22
CA VAL A 9 1.53 -7.15 8.63
C VAL A 9 2.90 -7.54 9.17
N ILE A 10 3.89 -7.58 8.27
CA ILE A 10 5.27 -7.86 8.62
C ILE A 10 6.20 -6.91 7.87
N TYR A 11 7.21 -6.44 8.56
CA TYR A 11 8.27 -5.62 8.01
C TYR A 11 9.60 -6.36 8.07
N PRO A 12 10.52 -6.13 7.11
CA PRO A 12 11.88 -6.65 7.19
C PRO A 12 12.62 -6.12 8.42
N GLU A 13 13.73 -6.80 8.76
CA GLU A 13 14.48 -6.49 9.99
C GLU A 13 15.44 -5.29 9.86
N TYR A 14 15.85 -4.91 8.65
CA TYR A 14 16.78 -3.81 8.45
C TYR A 14 16.06 -2.48 8.42
N THR A 15 16.56 -1.54 9.22
CA THR A 15 15.99 -0.20 9.34
C THR A 15 16.88 0.82 8.66
N LEU A 16 16.27 1.73 7.92
CA LEU A 16 16.91 2.85 7.25
C LEU A 16 16.25 4.15 7.74
N THR A 17 17.01 5.00 8.40
CA THR A 17 16.52 6.27 8.93
C THR A 17 16.58 7.39 7.87
N SER A 18 15.86 8.48 8.12
CA SER A 18 15.98 9.68 7.28
C SER A 18 17.37 10.30 7.35
N ASP A 19 18.07 10.17 8.49
CA ASP A 19 19.44 10.66 8.66
C ASP A 19 20.45 9.84 7.83
N ASP A 20 20.24 8.53 7.67
CA ASP A 20 21.08 7.68 6.80
C ASP A 20 21.00 8.13 5.34
N ILE A 21 19.81 8.50 4.86
CA ILE A 21 19.65 9.03 3.50
C ILE A 21 20.29 10.41 3.35
N VAL A 22 20.16 11.28 4.36
CA VAL A 22 20.85 12.57 4.36
C VAL A 22 22.36 12.36 4.28
N HIS A 23 22.91 11.45 5.08
CA HIS A 23 24.32 11.11 5.07
C HIS A 23 24.78 10.54 3.71
N PHE A 24 23.98 9.66 3.10
CA PHE A 24 24.23 9.13 1.75
C PHE A 24 24.31 10.27 0.72
N ILE A 25 23.34 11.19 0.72
CA ILE A 25 23.31 12.33 -0.22
C ILE A 25 24.54 13.23 -0.01
N GLU A 26 24.92 13.50 1.23
CA GLU A 26 26.09 14.34 1.55
C GLU A 26 27.40 13.69 1.11
N SER A 27 27.53 12.38 1.28
CA SER A 27 28.75 11.63 1.03
C SER A 27 28.91 11.23 -0.45
N CYS A 28 27.83 10.77 -1.08
CA CYS A 28 27.86 10.22 -2.44
C CYS A 28 27.53 11.25 -3.52
N HIS A 29 26.81 12.33 -3.17
CA HIS A 29 26.38 13.39 -4.11
C HIS A 29 26.77 14.80 -3.65
N PRO A 30 28.06 15.04 -3.23
CA PRO A 30 28.48 16.33 -2.65
C PRO A 30 28.30 17.50 -3.62
N ASP A 31 28.45 17.27 -4.92
CA ASP A 31 28.37 18.28 -5.98
C ASP A 31 26.98 18.41 -6.62
N SER A 32 25.99 17.66 -6.14
CA SER A 32 24.64 17.75 -6.70
C SER A 32 24.02 19.13 -6.44
N LYS A 33 23.55 19.77 -7.49
CA LYS A 33 22.81 21.04 -7.40
C LYS A 33 21.51 20.93 -6.60
N TYR A 34 21.01 19.71 -6.40
CA TYR A 34 19.77 19.43 -5.67
C TYR A 34 19.99 19.06 -4.20
N ARG A 35 21.26 18.87 -3.76
CA ARG A 35 21.60 18.39 -2.41
C ARG A 35 20.87 19.15 -1.31
N SER A 36 21.02 20.46 -1.26
CA SER A 36 20.46 21.28 -0.17
C SER A 36 18.92 21.22 -0.12
N ILE A 37 18.27 21.31 -1.28
CA ILE A 37 16.81 21.25 -1.34
C ILE A 37 16.27 19.84 -1.04
N ALA A 38 16.98 18.79 -1.47
CA ALA A 38 16.62 17.39 -1.17
C ALA A 38 16.67 17.14 0.34
N ILE A 39 17.76 17.54 1.02
CA ILE A 39 17.92 17.41 2.48
C ILE A 39 16.81 18.17 3.22
N GLU A 40 16.49 19.38 2.78
CA GLU A 40 15.40 20.14 3.38
C GLU A 40 14.05 19.42 3.20
N MET A 41 13.77 18.92 2.01
CA MET A 41 12.54 18.17 1.76
C MET A 41 12.46 16.90 2.60
N ILE A 42 13.54 16.13 2.72
CA ILE A 42 13.60 14.92 3.54
C ILE A 42 13.25 15.21 5.00
N LYS A 43 13.81 16.28 5.58
CA LYS A 43 13.49 16.71 6.94
C LYS A 43 12.01 17.08 7.15
N HIS A 44 11.29 17.39 6.08
CA HIS A 44 9.87 17.74 6.11
C HIS A 44 8.93 16.57 5.78
N THR A 45 9.44 15.39 5.44
CA THR A 45 8.61 14.21 5.13
C THR A 45 7.83 13.68 6.31
N THR A 46 8.28 13.95 7.54
CA THR A 46 7.83 13.36 8.82
C THR A 46 8.20 11.89 9.01
N ILE A 47 8.82 11.26 8.03
CA ILE A 47 9.30 9.87 8.12
C ILE A 47 10.53 9.85 9.02
N GLN A 48 10.50 9.00 10.03
CA GLN A 48 11.64 8.78 10.93
C GLN A 48 12.50 7.63 10.43
N GLU A 49 11.86 6.53 10.10
CA GLU A 49 12.51 5.32 9.64
C GLU A 49 11.63 4.55 8.66
N ARG A 50 12.22 3.59 7.97
CA ARG A 50 11.56 2.61 7.13
C ARG A 50 12.38 1.34 7.07
N GLN A 51 11.75 0.24 6.72
CA GLN A 51 12.40 -1.06 6.67
C GLN A 51 12.83 -1.37 5.24
N THR A 52 13.90 -2.15 5.12
CA THR A 52 14.46 -2.62 3.85
C THR A 52 14.72 -4.12 3.90
N CYS A 53 14.52 -4.81 2.78
CA CYS A 53 14.66 -6.27 2.70
C CYS A 53 16.10 -6.77 2.83
N ILE A 54 17.08 -5.90 2.60
CA ILE A 54 18.53 -6.15 2.82
C ILE A 54 19.16 -4.90 3.44
N PRO A 55 20.37 -5.02 4.04
CA PRO A 55 21.11 -3.88 4.59
C PRO A 55 21.33 -2.77 3.54
N PHE A 56 21.31 -1.50 3.98
CA PHE A 56 21.45 -0.36 3.07
C PHE A 56 22.76 -0.40 2.26
N ASP A 57 23.87 -0.74 2.89
CA ASP A 57 25.16 -0.89 2.19
C ASP A 57 25.09 -1.95 1.08
N ALA A 58 24.37 -3.06 1.32
CA ALA A 58 24.15 -4.07 0.30
C ALA A 58 23.26 -3.56 -0.85
N ILE A 59 22.30 -2.67 -0.59
CA ILE A 59 21.51 -2.01 -1.64
C ILE A 59 22.39 -1.17 -2.55
N LEU A 60 23.34 -0.42 -1.97
CA LEU A 60 24.26 0.44 -2.72
C LEU A 60 25.19 -0.38 -3.65
N ASP A 61 25.50 -1.61 -3.26
CA ASP A 61 26.37 -2.53 -4.03
C ASP A 61 25.62 -3.32 -5.10
N LEU A 62 24.28 -3.30 -5.13
CA LEU A 62 23.50 -4.04 -6.12
C LEU A 62 23.73 -3.53 -7.54
N LYS A 63 24.06 -4.49 -8.44
CA LYS A 63 24.29 -4.18 -9.86
C LYS A 63 23.34 -4.96 -10.75
N GLY A 64 22.65 -4.22 -11.61
CA GLY A 64 21.77 -4.76 -12.62
C GLY A 64 20.42 -5.24 -12.10
N PHE A 65 19.54 -5.52 -13.04
CA PHE A 65 18.16 -5.94 -12.77
C PHE A 65 18.09 -7.32 -12.13
N GLU A 66 18.92 -8.28 -12.61
CA GLU A 66 18.87 -9.68 -12.17
C GLU A 66 19.13 -9.84 -10.66
N SER A 67 20.15 -9.14 -10.13
CA SER A 67 20.47 -9.23 -8.70
C SER A 67 19.31 -8.74 -7.81
N ARG A 68 18.68 -7.65 -8.20
CA ARG A 68 17.50 -7.07 -7.50
C ARG A 68 16.31 -8.02 -7.59
N GLN A 69 16.07 -8.58 -8.79
CA GLN A 69 14.98 -9.48 -9.05
C GLN A 69 15.08 -10.79 -8.25
N ASN A 70 16.27 -11.35 -8.10
CA ASN A 70 16.50 -12.56 -7.30
C ASN A 70 16.18 -12.33 -5.81
N ILE A 71 16.56 -11.17 -5.27
CA ILE A 71 16.23 -10.79 -3.88
C ILE A 71 14.72 -10.58 -3.74
N TYR A 72 14.10 -9.86 -4.69
CA TYR A 72 12.65 -9.68 -4.71
C TYR A 72 11.93 -11.01 -4.69
N GLU A 73 12.30 -11.95 -5.56
CA GLU A 73 11.60 -13.24 -5.66
C GLU A 73 11.68 -14.04 -4.36
N GLN A 74 12.87 -14.07 -3.72
CA GLN A 74 13.03 -14.74 -2.43
C GLN A 74 12.15 -14.09 -1.35
N PHE A 75 12.24 -12.78 -1.21
CA PHE A 75 11.45 -12.02 -0.24
C PHE A 75 9.94 -12.18 -0.51
N ALA A 76 9.53 -12.11 -1.78
CA ALA A 76 8.14 -12.25 -2.17
C ALA A 76 7.56 -13.60 -1.78
N ARG A 77 8.29 -14.69 -1.98
CA ARG A 77 7.85 -16.03 -1.59
C ARG A 77 7.72 -16.18 -0.08
N ASP A 78 8.77 -15.81 0.66
CA ASP A 78 8.84 -16.04 2.10
C ASP A 78 7.81 -15.17 2.85
N TYR A 79 7.83 -13.87 2.63
CA TYR A 79 7.00 -12.94 3.38
C TYR A 79 5.52 -13.00 3.00
N SER A 80 5.20 -13.25 1.73
CA SER A 80 3.82 -13.41 1.30
C SER A 80 3.15 -14.64 1.92
N GLN A 81 3.88 -15.75 2.04
CA GLN A 81 3.38 -16.95 2.70
C GLN A 81 3.08 -16.69 4.18
N ILE A 82 4.03 -16.08 4.91
CA ILE A 82 3.86 -15.78 6.34
C ILE A 82 2.62 -14.93 6.59
N VAL A 83 2.45 -13.82 5.85
CA VAL A 83 1.29 -12.94 6.08
C VAL A 83 -0.02 -13.58 5.62
N ALA A 84 0.01 -14.42 4.59
CA ALA A 84 -1.15 -15.13 4.10
C ALA A 84 -1.64 -16.19 5.10
N GLU A 85 -0.74 -17.03 5.62
CA GLU A 85 -1.05 -18.02 6.66
C GLU A 85 -1.68 -17.36 7.88
N GLN A 86 -1.07 -16.30 8.37
CA GLN A 86 -1.58 -15.58 9.55
C GLN A 86 -2.92 -14.89 9.27
N ALA A 87 -3.13 -14.33 8.07
CA ALA A 87 -4.40 -13.72 7.69
C ALA A 87 -5.54 -14.75 7.63
N ILE A 88 -5.27 -15.94 7.10
CA ILE A 88 -6.24 -17.06 7.10
C ILE A 88 -6.58 -17.46 8.54
N ILE A 89 -5.58 -17.62 9.42
CA ILE A 89 -5.80 -17.92 10.85
C ILE A 89 -6.66 -16.83 11.50
N ASN A 90 -6.31 -15.56 11.30
CA ASN A 90 -7.02 -14.42 11.87
C ASN A 90 -8.49 -14.36 11.40
N SER A 91 -8.80 -14.86 10.21
CA SER A 91 -10.16 -14.89 9.66
C SER A 91 -11.05 -15.97 10.27
N GLY A 92 -10.47 -16.92 11.00
CA GLY A 92 -11.18 -18.13 11.49
C GLY A 92 -11.56 -19.12 10.38
N LEU A 93 -11.01 -18.97 9.18
CA LEU A 93 -11.19 -19.88 8.04
C LEU A 93 -9.99 -20.82 7.91
N THR A 94 -10.15 -21.80 7.03
CA THR A 94 -9.06 -22.68 6.58
C THR A 94 -8.62 -22.30 5.16
N ALA A 95 -7.47 -22.78 4.72
CA ALA A 95 -6.99 -22.61 3.36
C ALA A 95 -8.01 -23.10 2.30
N LYS A 96 -8.78 -24.15 2.63
CA LYS A 96 -9.81 -24.71 1.74
C LYS A 96 -11.06 -23.84 1.58
N ASP A 97 -11.25 -22.87 2.45
CA ASP A 97 -12.36 -21.91 2.38
C ASP A 97 -12.05 -20.72 1.47
N ILE A 98 -10.78 -20.53 1.05
CA ILE A 98 -10.36 -19.43 0.18
C ILE A 98 -10.74 -19.74 -1.27
N THR A 99 -11.59 -18.89 -1.85
CA THR A 99 -12.11 -19.06 -3.22
C THR A 99 -11.43 -18.13 -4.24
N MET A 100 -10.75 -17.07 -3.76
CA MET A 100 -9.94 -16.17 -4.58
C MET A 100 -8.67 -15.78 -3.82
N VAL A 101 -7.54 -15.72 -4.53
CA VAL A 101 -6.29 -15.12 -4.06
C VAL A 101 -5.93 -13.92 -4.93
N ILE A 102 -5.74 -12.76 -4.30
CA ILE A 102 -5.32 -11.52 -4.94
C ILE A 102 -3.92 -11.21 -4.43
N ALA A 103 -2.92 -11.23 -5.30
CA ALA A 103 -1.56 -10.88 -4.93
C ALA A 103 -1.14 -9.59 -5.63
N VAL A 104 -0.69 -8.63 -4.81
CA VAL A 104 -0.33 -7.28 -5.23
C VAL A 104 1.15 -7.04 -5.03
N SER A 105 1.85 -6.66 -6.09
CA SER A 105 3.22 -6.14 -6.02
C SER A 105 3.56 -5.38 -7.29
N CYS A 106 4.23 -4.23 -7.17
CA CYS A 106 4.70 -3.46 -8.33
C CYS A 106 6.22 -3.26 -8.34
N THR A 107 6.94 -3.75 -7.34
CA THR A 107 8.38 -3.52 -7.16
C THR A 107 9.27 -4.66 -7.65
N GLY A 108 8.66 -5.71 -8.23
CA GLY A 108 9.35 -6.82 -8.86
C GLY A 108 8.43 -7.60 -9.79
N PHE A 109 8.96 -8.64 -10.40
CA PHE A 109 8.23 -9.44 -11.40
C PHE A 109 8.41 -10.93 -11.14
N MET A 110 7.33 -11.70 -11.24
CA MET A 110 7.35 -13.16 -11.15
C MET A 110 6.47 -13.79 -12.24
N MET A 111 7.00 -14.84 -12.88
CA MET A 111 6.22 -15.72 -13.76
C MET A 111 6.64 -17.17 -13.55
N PRO A 112 5.75 -18.05 -13.01
CA PRO A 112 4.36 -17.80 -12.61
C PRO A 112 4.21 -16.72 -11.54
N SER A 113 3.02 -16.09 -11.49
CA SER A 113 2.73 -15.02 -10.55
C SER A 113 2.76 -15.48 -9.08
N LEU A 114 2.88 -14.54 -8.16
CA LEU A 114 2.86 -14.80 -6.72
C LEU A 114 1.59 -15.55 -6.27
N THR A 115 0.45 -15.37 -6.95
CA THR A 115 -0.77 -16.14 -6.69
C THR A 115 -0.58 -17.64 -6.88
N ALA A 116 0.17 -18.04 -7.91
CA ALA A 116 0.45 -19.46 -8.15
C ALA A 116 1.35 -20.05 -7.04
N HIS A 117 2.33 -19.28 -6.55
CA HIS A 117 3.12 -19.67 -5.39
C HIS A 117 2.24 -19.87 -4.16
N LEU A 118 1.37 -18.92 -3.85
CA LEU A 118 0.50 -18.96 -2.67
C LEU A 118 -0.49 -20.14 -2.72
N ILE A 119 -1.05 -20.45 -3.89
CA ILE A 119 -1.93 -21.64 -4.04
C ILE A 119 -1.21 -22.92 -3.64
N ASN A 120 0.03 -23.10 -4.10
CA ASN A 120 0.82 -24.28 -3.77
C ASN A 120 1.29 -24.28 -2.32
N ALA A 121 1.85 -23.19 -1.84
CA ALA A 121 2.44 -23.08 -0.50
C ALA A 121 1.40 -23.25 0.61
N LEU A 122 0.18 -22.73 0.40
CA LEU A 122 -0.92 -22.79 1.37
C LEU A 122 -1.87 -23.97 1.14
N ASP A 123 -1.62 -24.79 0.14
CA ASP A 123 -2.52 -25.88 -0.27
C ASP A 123 -3.97 -25.41 -0.48
N LEU A 124 -4.16 -24.27 -1.20
CA LEU A 124 -5.50 -23.78 -1.55
C LEU A 124 -6.18 -24.76 -2.53
N ASN A 125 -7.47 -24.59 -2.75
CA ASN A 125 -8.18 -25.40 -3.72
C ASN A 125 -7.67 -25.15 -5.15
N GLN A 126 -7.66 -26.18 -6.00
CA GLN A 126 -7.29 -26.04 -7.41
C GLN A 126 -8.23 -25.12 -8.21
N SER A 127 -9.44 -24.91 -7.72
CA SER A 127 -10.44 -24.01 -8.28
C SER A 127 -10.33 -22.56 -7.78
N THR A 128 -9.37 -22.25 -6.89
CA THR A 128 -9.16 -20.89 -6.38
C THR A 128 -8.83 -19.93 -7.52
N ILE A 129 -9.62 -18.86 -7.63
CA ILE A 129 -9.43 -17.84 -8.65
C ILE A 129 -8.14 -17.04 -8.34
N GLN A 130 -7.33 -16.83 -9.37
CA GLN A 130 -6.09 -16.05 -9.27
C GLN A 130 -6.28 -14.65 -9.84
N LEU A 131 -5.94 -13.63 -9.06
CA LEU A 131 -5.90 -12.24 -9.51
C LEU A 131 -4.55 -11.60 -9.18
N PRO A 132 -3.54 -11.72 -10.05
CA PRO A 132 -2.28 -11.00 -9.89
C PRO A 132 -2.47 -9.53 -10.29
N VAL A 133 -1.99 -8.60 -9.44
CA VAL A 133 -2.08 -7.14 -9.65
C VAL A 133 -0.66 -6.56 -9.59
N ALA A 134 -0.10 -6.22 -10.74
CA ALA A 134 1.30 -5.79 -10.85
C ALA A 134 1.50 -4.29 -11.17
N GLN A 135 0.55 -3.63 -11.82
CA GLN A 135 0.75 -2.28 -12.38
C GLN A 135 -0.13 -1.19 -11.76
N MET A 136 -0.75 -1.44 -10.62
CA MET A 136 -1.60 -0.45 -9.94
C MET A 136 -0.84 0.39 -8.90
N GLY A 137 0.41 0.02 -8.55
CA GLY A 137 1.23 0.76 -7.58
C GLY A 137 0.55 0.95 -6.23
N CYS A 138 0.71 2.13 -5.66
CA CYS A 138 0.23 2.44 -4.31
C CYS A 138 -1.28 2.28 -4.07
N VAL A 139 -2.12 2.39 -5.10
CA VAL A 139 -3.57 2.21 -4.98
C VAL A 139 -3.98 0.74 -4.88
N ALA A 140 -3.08 -0.17 -5.21
CA ALA A 140 -3.39 -1.57 -5.44
C ALA A 140 -3.87 -2.33 -4.19
N GLY A 141 -3.50 -1.90 -2.98
CA GLY A 141 -4.04 -2.48 -1.74
C GLY A 141 -5.56 -2.26 -1.61
N ALA A 142 -6.04 -1.03 -1.83
CA ALA A 142 -7.47 -0.73 -1.83
C ALA A 142 -8.17 -1.28 -3.08
N TYR A 143 -7.50 -1.29 -4.25
CA TYR A 143 -8.02 -1.95 -5.44
C TYR A 143 -8.29 -3.45 -5.17
N ALA A 144 -7.37 -4.15 -4.52
CA ALA A 144 -7.55 -5.54 -4.14
C ALA A 144 -8.74 -5.73 -3.19
N MET A 145 -8.94 -4.81 -2.24
CA MET A 145 -10.11 -4.82 -1.36
C MET A 145 -11.41 -4.64 -2.15
N ASN A 146 -11.44 -3.74 -3.15
CA ASN A 146 -12.59 -3.56 -4.04
C ASN A 146 -12.90 -4.84 -4.85
N ARG A 147 -11.89 -5.48 -5.44
CA ARG A 147 -12.08 -6.75 -6.19
C ARG A 147 -12.53 -7.88 -5.28
N ALA A 148 -11.98 -7.96 -4.06
CA ALA A 148 -12.43 -8.92 -3.05
C ALA A 148 -13.89 -8.68 -2.66
N TYR A 149 -14.29 -7.42 -2.46
CA TYR A 149 -15.67 -7.05 -2.15
C TYR A 149 -16.64 -7.50 -3.25
N GLU A 150 -16.35 -7.18 -4.51
CA GLU A 150 -17.15 -7.62 -5.66
C GLU A 150 -17.27 -9.15 -5.74
N HIS A 151 -16.15 -9.88 -5.56
CA HIS A 151 -16.16 -11.33 -5.54
C HIS A 151 -17.06 -11.89 -4.41
N CYS A 152 -16.94 -11.32 -3.22
CA CYS A 152 -17.73 -11.75 -2.06
C CYS A 152 -19.22 -11.37 -2.16
N GLN A 153 -19.60 -10.38 -2.97
CA GLN A 153 -21.03 -10.06 -3.22
C GLN A 153 -21.71 -11.14 -4.08
N LEU A 154 -20.99 -11.95 -4.83
CA LEU A 154 -21.58 -13.01 -5.68
C LEU A 154 -22.09 -14.19 -4.87
N SER A 155 -21.48 -14.51 -3.72
CA SER A 155 -21.91 -15.59 -2.83
C SER A 155 -21.38 -15.38 -1.42
N LYS A 156 -22.18 -15.71 -0.42
CA LYS A 156 -21.74 -15.74 1.00
C LYS A 156 -20.64 -16.77 1.29
N SER A 157 -20.47 -17.77 0.43
CA SER A 157 -19.38 -18.76 0.55
C SER A 157 -18.09 -18.30 -0.10
N ASN A 158 -18.08 -17.16 -0.78
CA ASN A 158 -16.87 -16.62 -1.39
C ASN A 158 -16.02 -15.92 -0.34
N ASN A 159 -14.74 -16.27 -0.28
CA ASN A 159 -13.75 -15.65 0.59
C ASN A 159 -12.51 -15.32 -0.22
N ALA A 160 -12.02 -14.11 -0.10
CA ALA A 160 -10.85 -13.65 -0.84
C ALA A 160 -9.67 -13.38 0.10
N LEU A 161 -8.54 -14.02 -0.17
CA LEU A 161 -7.26 -13.72 0.44
C LEU A 161 -6.57 -12.62 -0.38
N ILE A 162 -6.25 -11.51 0.26
CA ILE A 162 -5.48 -10.39 -0.30
C ILE A 162 -4.08 -10.45 0.30
N VAL A 163 -3.05 -10.42 -0.54
CA VAL A 163 -1.65 -10.32 -0.12
C VAL A 163 -1.00 -9.18 -0.88
N ALA A 164 -0.46 -8.20 -0.17
CA ALA A 164 0.33 -7.12 -0.73
C ALA A 164 1.78 -7.25 -0.26
N LEU A 165 2.72 -7.04 -1.18
CA LEU A 165 4.14 -7.12 -0.89
C LEU A 165 4.89 -6.12 -1.75
N GLU A 166 5.78 -5.34 -1.11
CA GLU A 166 6.61 -4.37 -1.82
C GLU A 166 8.04 -4.37 -1.27
N THR A 167 8.99 -4.26 -2.20
CA THR A 167 10.44 -4.13 -1.93
C THR A 167 10.98 -2.89 -2.63
N SER A 168 10.42 -1.74 -2.29
CA SER A 168 10.75 -0.45 -2.91
C SER A 168 12.23 -0.10 -2.79
N SER A 169 12.89 -0.59 -1.73
CA SER A 169 14.35 -0.42 -1.53
C SER A 169 15.18 -1.01 -2.67
N LEU A 170 14.67 -2.05 -3.36
CA LEU A 170 15.34 -2.63 -4.52
C LEU A 170 15.21 -1.77 -5.79
N CYS A 171 14.39 -0.72 -5.77
CA CYS A 171 14.30 0.27 -6.85
C CYS A 171 15.29 1.43 -6.69
N PHE A 172 16.02 1.47 -5.57
CA PHE A 172 17.02 2.50 -5.28
C PHE A 172 18.17 2.47 -6.31
N ASP A 173 18.49 3.63 -6.92
CA ASP A 173 19.64 3.78 -7.82
C ASP A 173 20.63 4.76 -7.19
N PRO A 174 21.77 4.26 -6.65
CA PRO A 174 22.76 5.11 -5.99
C PRO A 174 23.44 6.13 -6.93
N GLU A 175 23.31 5.97 -8.25
CA GLU A 175 23.87 6.91 -9.23
C GLU A 175 22.88 7.98 -9.67
N ALA A 176 21.58 7.81 -9.37
CA ALA A 176 20.54 8.80 -9.67
C ALA A 176 20.75 10.07 -8.84
N ASN A 177 20.62 11.24 -9.46
CA ASN A 177 20.93 12.51 -8.80
C ASN A 177 19.94 13.65 -9.11
N GLN A 178 18.73 13.32 -9.54
CA GLN A 178 17.66 14.30 -9.68
C GLN A 178 16.93 14.48 -8.35
N LEU A 179 16.28 15.63 -8.17
CA LEU A 179 15.55 15.92 -6.93
C LEU A 179 14.48 14.86 -6.61
N GLN A 180 13.79 14.38 -7.62
CA GLN A 180 12.75 13.35 -7.47
C GLN A 180 13.33 12.02 -7.00
N ASP A 181 14.56 11.66 -7.41
CA ASP A 181 15.22 10.43 -7.01
C ASP A 181 15.51 10.47 -5.51
N PHE A 182 16.18 11.52 -5.03
CA PHE A 182 16.46 11.72 -3.60
C PHE A 182 15.20 11.71 -2.72
N VAL A 183 14.11 12.31 -3.21
CA VAL A 183 12.84 12.32 -2.48
C VAL A 183 12.22 10.92 -2.47
N SER A 184 12.23 10.19 -3.59
CA SER A 184 11.71 8.82 -3.66
C SER A 184 12.50 7.89 -2.74
N ASP A 185 13.83 7.98 -2.78
CA ASP A 185 14.73 7.19 -1.93
C ASP A 185 14.50 7.44 -0.44
N ALA A 186 14.04 8.64 -0.09
CA ALA A 186 13.74 9.03 1.29
C ALA A 186 12.33 8.62 1.76
N ILE A 187 11.40 8.30 0.85
CA ILE A 187 9.99 8.09 1.19
C ILE A 187 9.65 6.61 1.28
N PHE A 188 10.12 5.80 0.32
CA PHE A 188 9.65 4.42 0.17
C PHE A 188 10.33 3.43 1.10
N GLY A 189 9.54 2.49 1.63
CA GLY A 189 9.98 1.36 2.45
C GLY A 189 9.42 0.03 1.95
N ASP A 190 9.89 -1.07 2.54
CA ASP A 190 9.53 -2.43 2.21
C ASP A 190 8.56 -3.01 3.24
N GLY A 191 7.75 -3.96 2.82
CA GLY A 191 6.84 -4.66 3.73
C GLY A 191 5.95 -5.67 3.01
N ALA A 192 5.26 -6.48 3.81
CA ALA A 192 4.23 -7.40 3.35
C ALA A 192 3.01 -7.35 4.28
N ALA A 193 1.83 -7.52 3.70
CA ALA A 193 0.59 -7.60 4.46
C ALA A 193 -0.39 -8.59 3.82
N GLY A 194 -1.17 -9.26 4.67
CA GLY A 194 -2.24 -10.15 4.26
C GLY A 194 -3.54 -9.82 4.99
N VAL A 195 -4.67 -9.95 4.32
CA VAL A 195 -6.00 -9.83 4.92
C VAL A 195 -7.00 -10.71 4.17
N VAL A 196 -7.96 -11.29 4.89
CA VAL A 196 -9.05 -12.04 4.28
C VAL A 196 -10.32 -11.21 4.29
N MET A 197 -11.02 -11.18 3.17
CA MET A 197 -12.40 -10.72 3.10
C MET A 197 -13.34 -11.92 3.08
N ARG A 198 -14.26 -12.00 4.05
CA ARG A 198 -15.27 -13.05 4.16
C ARG A 198 -16.60 -12.59 3.54
N GLY A 199 -17.19 -13.41 2.68
CA GLY A 199 -18.47 -13.10 2.02
C GLY A 199 -19.70 -13.33 2.89
N ASP A 200 -19.58 -14.12 3.96
CA ASP A 200 -20.67 -14.35 4.90
C ASP A 200 -20.93 -13.18 5.85
N GLY A 201 -19.96 -12.24 5.95
CA GLY A 201 -20.01 -11.08 6.83
C GLY A 201 -19.96 -11.44 8.31
N PHE A 202 -19.53 -12.67 8.64
CA PHE A 202 -19.46 -13.14 10.00
C PHE A 202 -18.08 -12.88 10.63
N GLY A 203 -18.07 -12.50 11.89
CA GLY A 203 -16.86 -12.24 12.66
C GLY A 203 -16.64 -10.77 12.96
N GLU A 204 -15.49 -10.47 13.56
CA GLU A 204 -15.03 -9.14 13.90
C GLU A 204 -14.25 -8.52 12.72
N GLY A 205 -14.42 -7.22 12.49
CA GLY A 205 -13.67 -6.50 11.46
C GLY A 205 -14.41 -5.34 10.81
N LEU A 206 -13.91 -4.89 9.67
CA LEU A 206 -14.51 -3.81 8.89
C LEU A 206 -15.50 -4.39 7.87
N GLN A 207 -16.79 -4.24 8.13
CA GLN A 207 -17.87 -4.64 7.24
C GLN A 207 -18.01 -3.65 6.10
N ILE A 208 -17.70 -4.07 4.87
CA ILE A 208 -17.76 -3.22 3.67
C ILE A 208 -19.21 -3.16 3.15
N GLN A 209 -19.68 -1.95 2.89
CA GLN A 209 -21.04 -1.66 2.46
C GLN A 209 -21.11 -1.06 1.06
N ASN A 210 -20.07 -0.31 0.64
CA ASN A 210 -19.99 0.31 -0.68
C ASN A 210 -18.53 0.47 -1.11
N SER A 211 -18.29 0.54 -2.43
CA SER A 211 -16.96 0.80 -2.99
C SER A 211 -17.06 1.50 -4.35
N GLU A 212 -16.02 2.26 -4.71
CA GLU A 212 -15.94 2.96 -6.00
C GLU A 212 -14.49 3.08 -6.45
N SER A 213 -14.27 2.97 -7.78
CA SER A 213 -13.01 3.25 -8.45
C SER A 213 -13.12 4.55 -9.24
N ILE A 214 -12.17 5.47 -9.05
CA ILE A 214 -12.16 6.80 -9.66
C ILE A 214 -10.87 6.96 -10.45
N PHE A 215 -10.96 7.32 -11.73
CA PHE A 215 -9.81 7.57 -12.59
C PHE A 215 -9.83 9.01 -13.11
N LEU A 216 -8.75 9.75 -12.87
CA LEU A 216 -8.56 11.08 -13.44
C LEU A 216 -7.91 10.96 -14.82
N LYS A 217 -8.65 11.36 -15.86
CA LYS A 217 -8.14 11.36 -17.24
C LYS A 217 -6.93 12.29 -17.41
N ASP A 218 -6.09 11.99 -18.36
CA ASP A 218 -4.93 12.80 -18.78
C ASP A 218 -3.87 12.97 -17.66
N THR A 219 -3.69 11.95 -16.81
CA THR A 219 -2.75 11.95 -15.67
C THR A 219 -1.81 10.75 -15.65
N GLU A 220 -1.76 9.96 -16.69
CA GLU A 220 -0.94 8.74 -16.81
C GLU A 220 0.57 8.97 -16.61
N ASN A 221 1.03 10.19 -16.88
CA ASN A 221 2.43 10.59 -16.70
C ASN A 221 2.75 11.17 -15.31
N TYR A 222 1.81 11.16 -14.37
CA TYR A 222 2.05 11.73 -13.04
C TYR A 222 2.89 10.83 -12.15
N ILE A 223 2.67 9.52 -12.21
CA ILE A 223 3.40 8.50 -11.46
C ILE A 223 3.73 7.37 -12.44
N GLN A 224 5.01 7.08 -12.63
CA GLN A 224 5.45 6.08 -13.60
C GLN A 224 6.60 5.24 -13.05
N TYR A 225 6.71 4.01 -13.54
CA TYR A 225 7.94 3.22 -13.51
C TYR A 225 8.48 3.06 -14.93
N GLN A 226 9.79 3.18 -15.05
CA GLN A 226 10.52 2.76 -16.24
C GLN A 226 11.37 1.54 -15.89
N MET A 227 11.29 0.50 -16.71
CA MET A 227 12.16 -0.66 -16.58
C MET A 227 13.46 -0.40 -17.32
N THR A 228 14.58 -0.50 -16.61
CA THR A 228 15.93 -0.29 -17.13
C THR A 228 16.81 -1.50 -16.83
N ASP A 229 18.03 -1.50 -17.31
CA ASP A 229 19.05 -2.49 -16.95
C ASP A 229 19.44 -2.47 -15.46
N LYS A 230 19.15 -1.37 -14.75
CA LYS A 230 19.38 -1.22 -13.31
C LYS A 230 18.19 -1.66 -12.45
N GLY A 231 17.01 -1.81 -13.01
CA GLY A 231 15.77 -2.12 -12.29
C GLY A 231 14.62 -1.21 -12.65
N PHE A 232 13.62 -1.15 -11.77
CA PHE A 232 12.48 -0.23 -11.91
C PHE A 232 12.89 1.16 -11.40
N GLN A 233 12.88 2.14 -12.30
CA GLN A 233 13.11 3.54 -11.95
C GLN A 233 11.79 4.28 -11.80
N PHE A 234 11.57 4.83 -10.62
CA PHE A 234 10.38 5.60 -10.27
C PHE A 234 10.49 7.04 -10.77
N SER A 235 9.40 7.56 -11.33
CA SER A 235 9.30 8.98 -11.64
C SER A 235 7.98 9.58 -11.16
N LEU A 236 8.06 10.78 -10.58
CA LEU A 236 6.96 11.49 -9.97
C LEU A 236 6.88 12.91 -10.52
N ASP A 237 5.80 13.23 -11.26
CA ASP A 237 5.51 14.61 -11.66
C ASP A 237 5.01 15.41 -10.44
N LYS A 238 5.52 16.62 -10.25
CA LYS A 238 5.05 17.53 -9.20
C LYS A 238 3.55 17.82 -9.24
N LYS A 239 2.89 17.60 -10.38
CA LYS A 239 1.43 17.76 -10.52
C LYS A 239 0.62 16.76 -9.70
N VAL A 240 1.21 15.64 -9.29
CA VAL A 240 0.57 14.66 -8.39
C VAL A 240 -0.01 15.35 -7.15
N MET A 241 0.66 16.37 -6.63
CA MET A 241 0.22 17.10 -5.44
C MET A 241 -1.14 17.81 -5.59
N TYR A 242 -1.58 18.08 -6.83
CA TYR A 242 -2.89 18.70 -7.13
C TYR A 242 -3.97 17.66 -7.46
N SER A 243 -3.65 16.38 -7.45
CA SER A 243 -4.59 15.33 -7.81
C SER A 243 -5.67 15.13 -6.74
N ILE A 244 -5.32 15.33 -5.46
CA ILE A 244 -6.28 15.22 -4.35
C ILE A 244 -7.39 16.27 -4.50
N GLU A 245 -7.06 17.52 -4.82
CA GLU A 245 -8.05 18.57 -5.09
C GLU A 245 -9.02 18.16 -6.20
N LYS A 246 -8.50 17.54 -7.27
CA LYS A 246 -9.30 17.10 -8.42
C LYS A 246 -10.19 15.90 -8.12
N VAL A 247 -9.72 14.97 -7.28
CA VAL A 247 -10.49 13.77 -6.92
C VAL A 247 -11.47 14.01 -5.78
N ALA A 248 -11.23 15.02 -4.94
CA ALA A 248 -12.06 15.32 -3.76
C ALA A 248 -13.57 15.45 -4.07
N PRO A 249 -14.04 16.08 -5.15
CA PRO A 249 -15.48 16.13 -5.47
C PRO A 249 -16.10 14.75 -5.64
N TYR A 250 -15.37 13.78 -6.21
CA TYR A 250 -15.84 12.40 -6.36
C TYR A 250 -15.88 11.68 -5.00
N LEU A 251 -14.87 11.89 -4.17
CA LEU A 251 -14.85 11.34 -2.79
C LEU A 251 -16.00 11.92 -1.94
N HIS A 252 -16.30 13.20 -2.09
CA HIS A 252 -17.48 13.82 -1.45
C HIS A 252 -18.79 13.21 -1.94
N HIS A 253 -18.90 13.00 -3.25
CA HIS A 253 -20.09 12.35 -3.82
C HIS A 253 -20.26 10.94 -3.28
N PHE A 254 -19.19 10.13 -3.28
CA PHE A 254 -19.19 8.78 -2.71
C PHE A 254 -19.59 8.79 -1.22
N ALA A 255 -19.00 9.69 -0.42
CA ALA A 255 -19.34 9.84 0.99
C ALA A 255 -20.80 10.22 1.21
N THR A 256 -21.32 11.18 0.45
CA THR A 256 -22.71 11.61 0.52
C THR A 256 -23.68 10.49 0.16
N THR A 257 -23.39 9.71 -0.85
CA THR A 257 -24.23 8.56 -1.25
C THR A 257 -24.16 7.39 -0.29
N SER A 258 -23.05 7.23 0.44
CA SER A 258 -22.83 6.14 1.39
C SER A 258 -23.37 6.44 2.78
N ILE A 259 -23.16 7.64 3.33
CA ILE A 259 -23.50 7.99 4.73
C ILE A 259 -24.17 9.36 4.90
N GLY A 260 -24.40 10.12 3.83
CA GLY A 260 -25.05 11.43 3.85
C GLY A 260 -24.10 12.63 4.01
N ASN A 261 -22.94 12.50 4.69
CA ASN A 261 -21.94 13.56 4.82
C ASN A 261 -20.52 13.01 5.00
N SER A 262 -19.55 13.59 4.30
CA SER A 262 -18.13 13.18 4.40
C SER A 262 -17.46 13.51 5.74
N THR A 263 -18.03 14.43 6.52
CA THR A 263 -17.52 14.82 7.85
C THR A 263 -17.97 13.90 8.98
N ASP A 264 -18.95 13.02 8.71
CA ASP A 264 -19.54 12.10 9.70
C ASP A 264 -18.73 10.78 9.82
N PHE A 265 -17.49 10.74 9.27
CA PHE A 265 -16.61 9.61 9.46
C PHE A 265 -16.03 9.58 10.87
N ASP A 266 -16.11 8.40 11.50
CA ASP A 266 -15.45 8.15 12.78
C ASP A 266 -13.94 7.90 12.57
N PHE A 267 -13.56 7.36 11.41
CA PHE A 267 -12.17 7.06 11.04
C PHE A 267 -11.91 7.21 9.53
N THR A 268 -10.65 7.30 9.15
CA THR A 268 -10.21 7.28 7.75
C THR A 268 -8.95 6.43 7.62
N ILE A 269 -9.04 5.33 6.90
CA ILE A 269 -7.91 4.46 6.56
C ILE A 269 -7.36 4.97 5.22
N ALA A 270 -6.31 5.78 5.26
CA ALA A 270 -5.72 6.37 4.06
C ALA A 270 -4.33 5.81 3.78
N HIS A 271 -4.07 5.51 2.50
CA HIS A 271 -2.73 5.18 2.02
C HIS A 271 -1.72 6.25 2.39
N THR A 272 -0.52 5.85 2.83
CA THR A 272 0.55 6.73 3.31
C THR A 272 1.42 7.29 2.18
N GLY A 273 0.80 7.93 1.18
CA GLY A 273 1.48 8.45 -0.01
C GLY A 273 2.52 9.54 0.26
N GLY A 274 2.52 10.10 1.46
CA GLY A 274 3.39 11.16 1.95
C GLY A 274 2.61 12.20 2.75
N ARG A 275 3.32 12.97 3.59
CA ARG A 275 2.72 13.99 4.47
C ARG A 275 1.75 14.89 3.72
N ARG A 276 2.17 15.45 2.57
CA ARG A 276 1.36 16.39 1.81
C ARG A 276 0.08 15.78 1.26
N ILE A 277 0.10 14.53 0.84
CA ILE A 277 -1.10 13.82 0.36
C ILE A 277 -2.12 13.70 1.49
N LEU A 278 -1.67 13.36 2.70
CA LEU A 278 -2.53 13.28 3.88
C LEU A 278 -3.07 14.65 4.30
N ASP A 279 -2.24 15.71 4.21
CA ASP A 279 -2.65 17.08 4.52
C ASP A 279 -3.72 17.59 3.53
N GLU A 280 -3.54 17.36 2.22
CA GLU A 280 -4.53 17.72 1.21
C GLU A 280 -5.81 16.89 1.35
N LEU A 281 -5.71 15.59 1.67
CA LEU A 281 -6.88 14.76 1.93
C LEU A 281 -7.68 15.29 3.14
N GLN A 282 -6.99 15.58 4.25
CA GLN A 282 -7.59 16.17 5.45
C GLN A 282 -8.32 17.46 5.14
N LYS A 283 -7.67 18.36 4.42
CA LYS A 283 -8.21 19.68 4.03
C LYS A 283 -9.44 19.55 3.13
N HIS A 284 -9.33 18.75 2.07
CA HIS A 284 -10.38 18.66 1.06
C HIS A 284 -11.59 17.83 1.49
N LEU A 285 -11.43 16.88 2.40
CA LEU A 285 -12.57 16.16 3.00
C LEU A 285 -13.06 16.80 4.31
N GLY A 286 -12.43 17.87 4.80
CA GLY A 286 -12.82 18.52 6.05
C GLY A 286 -12.65 17.64 7.29
N LEU A 287 -11.64 16.74 7.28
CA LEU A 287 -11.41 15.80 8.37
C LEU A 287 -10.72 16.48 9.55
N SER A 288 -11.08 16.10 10.77
CA SER A 288 -10.29 16.46 11.95
C SER A 288 -8.96 15.69 11.96
N PRO A 289 -7.88 16.25 12.56
CA PRO A 289 -6.54 15.64 12.52
C PRO A 289 -6.46 14.21 13.05
N ASP A 290 -7.26 13.87 14.03
CA ASP A 290 -7.36 12.54 14.65
C ASP A 290 -7.81 11.44 13.67
N LYS A 291 -8.62 11.80 12.65
CA LYS A 291 -9.13 10.83 11.66
C LYS A 291 -8.05 10.23 10.76
N LEU A 292 -6.88 10.86 10.66
CA LEU A 292 -5.73 10.38 9.90
C LEU A 292 -4.53 10.00 10.79
N GLN A 293 -4.73 9.89 12.10
CA GLN A 293 -3.64 9.63 13.04
C GLN A 293 -2.87 8.34 12.69
N HIS A 294 -3.56 7.21 12.49
CA HIS A 294 -2.91 5.93 12.16
C HIS A 294 -2.20 5.96 10.80
N SER A 295 -2.74 6.69 9.81
CA SER A 295 -2.04 6.89 8.53
C SER A 295 -0.76 7.70 8.70
N ARG A 296 -0.77 8.72 9.57
CA ARG A 296 0.42 9.54 9.87
C ARG A 296 1.45 8.77 10.70
N GLU A 297 1.01 7.93 11.63
CA GLU A 297 1.88 7.05 12.41
C GLU A 297 2.55 6.01 11.52
N SER A 298 1.79 5.32 10.65
CA SER A 298 2.31 4.39 9.66
C SER A 298 3.36 5.04 8.75
N LEU A 299 3.06 6.25 8.23
CA LEU A 299 4.01 7.01 7.43
C LEU A 299 5.30 7.35 8.19
N ARG A 300 5.19 7.72 9.47
CA ARG A 300 6.33 8.08 10.30
C ARG A 300 7.26 6.90 10.56
N GLU A 301 6.69 5.73 10.80
CA GLU A 301 7.40 4.53 11.27
C GLU A 301 7.87 3.62 10.14
N HIS A 302 7.20 3.65 8.99
CA HIS A 302 7.48 2.73 7.88
C HIS A 302 7.62 3.42 6.52
N GLY A 303 7.42 4.75 6.46
CA GLY A 303 7.39 5.48 5.19
C GLY A 303 6.20 5.09 4.32
N ASN A 304 6.38 5.23 3.02
CA ASN A 304 5.41 4.78 2.02
C ASN A 304 5.74 3.35 1.59
N THR A 305 5.06 2.37 2.13
CA THR A 305 5.19 0.97 1.74
C THR A 305 4.24 0.58 0.59
N SER A 306 3.95 1.54 -0.29
CA SER A 306 3.13 1.35 -1.50
C SER A 306 1.79 0.67 -1.19
N SER A 307 1.47 -0.45 -1.84
CA SER A 307 0.21 -1.19 -1.67
C SER A 307 -0.01 -1.78 -0.27
N VAL A 308 1.05 -1.99 0.49
CA VAL A 308 1.02 -2.55 1.85
C VAL A 308 0.44 -1.55 2.85
N SER A 309 0.73 -0.25 2.67
CA SER A 309 0.45 0.78 3.68
C SER A 309 -1.02 0.89 4.08
N VAL A 310 -1.96 0.76 3.14
CA VAL A 310 -3.40 0.84 3.45
C VAL A 310 -3.87 -0.34 4.30
N ILE A 311 -3.22 -1.51 4.17
CA ILE A 311 -3.50 -2.70 4.98
C ILE A 311 -2.87 -2.54 6.37
N ASP A 312 -1.68 -1.92 6.49
CA ASP A 312 -1.10 -1.57 7.79
C ASP A 312 -2.00 -0.58 8.56
N VAL A 313 -2.50 0.46 7.88
CA VAL A 313 -3.42 1.41 8.51
C VAL A 313 -4.71 0.71 8.96
N LEU A 314 -5.26 -0.20 8.16
CA LEU A 314 -6.38 -1.05 8.56
C LEU A 314 -6.05 -1.88 9.81
N HIS A 315 -4.84 -2.47 9.88
CA HIS A 315 -4.38 -3.22 11.05
C HIS A 315 -4.35 -2.38 12.33
N ARG A 316 -3.87 -1.13 12.24
CA ARG A 316 -3.83 -0.18 13.37
C ARG A 316 -5.24 0.17 13.86
N HIS A 317 -6.15 0.42 12.94
CA HIS A 317 -7.57 0.65 13.27
C HIS A 317 -8.22 -0.57 13.90
N TYR A 318 -7.85 -1.78 13.50
CA TYR A 318 -8.37 -3.01 14.08
C TYR A 318 -8.09 -3.13 15.60
N LEU A 319 -7.01 -2.50 16.07
CA LEU A 319 -6.63 -2.50 17.48
C LEU A 319 -7.36 -1.43 18.33
N THR A 320 -7.99 -0.45 17.70
CA THR A 320 -8.51 0.75 18.38
C THR A 320 -9.98 1.05 18.09
N SER A 321 -10.52 0.57 16.96
CA SER A 321 -11.91 0.87 16.54
C SER A 321 -12.95 0.15 17.39
N GLN A 322 -14.12 0.79 17.48
CA GLN A 322 -15.25 0.31 18.26
C GLN A 322 -16.41 -0.14 17.37
N ASN A 323 -17.23 -1.05 17.89
CA ASN A 323 -18.40 -1.52 17.18
C ASN A 323 -19.33 -0.37 16.78
N GLY A 324 -19.71 -0.34 15.51
CA GLY A 324 -20.61 0.65 14.96
C GLY A 324 -19.92 1.88 14.36
N GLU A 325 -18.61 2.11 14.59
CA GLU A 325 -17.87 3.20 13.95
C GLU A 325 -17.87 3.07 12.43
N LYS A 326 -18.04 4.20 11.74
CA LYS A 326 -18.18 4.29 10.29
C LYS A 326 -17.03 5.09 9.69
N GLY A 327 -16.53 4.65 8.54
CA GLY A 327 -15.45 5.36 7.90
C GLY A 327 -15.15 4.88 6.49
N ILE A 328 -14.09 5.43 5.92
CA ILE A 328 -13.63 5.09 4.59
C ILE A 328 -12.22 4.51 4.59
N VAL A 329 -11.98 3.63 3.62
CA VAL A 329 -10.67 3.24 3.16
C VAL A 329 -10.41 3.97 1.86
N VAL A 330 -9.28 4.65 1.71
CA VAL A 330 -8.95 5.38 0.49
C VAL A 330 -7.47 5.23 0.15
N ALA A 331 -7.19 4.94 -1.11
CA ALA A 331 -5.82 4.90 -1.62
C ALA A 331 -5.72 5.60 -2.98
N PHE A 332 -4.50 6.06 -3.27
CA PHE A 332 -4.17 6.79 -4.49
C PHE A 332 -2.95 6.15 -5.16
N GLY A 333 -2.93 6.17 -6.49
CA GLY A 333 -1.83 5.59 -7.24
C GLY A 333 -1.78 6.06 -8.70
N PRO A 334 -0.96 5.38 -9.51
CA PRO A 334 -0.76 5.74 -10.90
C PRO A 334 -2.06 5.88 -11.69
N GLY A 335 -2.03 6.79 -12.68
CA GLY A 335 -3.12 6.91 -13.61
C GLY A 335 -3.79 8.28 -13.74
N PHE A 336 -4.09 9.17 -12.81
CA PHE A 336 -4.13 8.98 -11.36
C PHE A 336 -5.41 8.22 -10.97
N THR A 337 -5.25 7.15 -10.23
CA THR A 337 -6.36 6.31 -9.79
C THR A 337 -6.60 6.49 -8.30
N SER A 338 -7.86 6.46 -7.89
CA SER A 338 -8.28 6.42 -6.49
C SER A 338 -9.24 5.27 -6.28
N GLU A 339 -9.04 4.52 -5.23
CA GLU A 339 -9.96 3.47 -4.79
C GLU A 339 -10.52 3.85 -3.43
N VAL A 340 -11.83 3.76 -3.27
CA VAL A 340 -12.51 4.09 -2.03
C VAL A 340 -13.50 3.01 -1.65
N LEU A 341 -13.52 2.65 -0.36
CA LEU A 341 -14.52 1.77 0.23
C LEU A 341 -15.14 2.48 1.44
N TYR A 342 -16.40 2.21 1.68
CA TYR A 342 -17.11 2.61 2.90
C TYR A 342 -17.44 1.38 3.71
N GLY A 343 -17.24 1.46 5.02
CA GLY A 343 -17.52 0.36 5.91
C GLY A 343 -17.84 0.80 7.34
N GLN A 344 -18.28 -0.19 8.11
CA GLN A 344 -18.62 -0.05 9.52
C GLN A 344 -17.93 -1.15 10.32
N TRP A 345 -17.34 -0.80 11.45
CA TRP A 345 -16.75 -1.77 12.36
C TRP A 345 -17.82 -2.63 13.03
N GLN A 346 -17.55 -3.94 13.02
CA GLN A 346 -18.33 -4.98 13.67
C GLN A 346 -17.42 -5.75 14.62
N SER A 347 -17.80 -5.86 15.90
CA SER A 347 -17.12 -6.64 16.94
C SER A 347 -18.04 -7.72 17.50
#